data_4bc6707fa550af012007786794aa1f13
#
_entry.id   4bc6707fa550af012007786794aa1f13
#
_cell.length_a   1.000
_cell.length_b   1.000
_cell.length_c   1.000
_cell.angle_alpha   90.00
_cell.angle_beta   90.00
_cell.angle_gamma   90.00
#
_symmetry.space_group_name_H-M   'P 1'
#
loop_
_entity.id
_entity.type
_entity.pdbx_description
1 polymer ?
#
loop_
_entity_poly.entity_id
_entity_poly.type
_entity_poly.pdbx_seq_one_letter_code
_entity_poly.pdbx_strand_id
1 'polypeptide(L)'
;MRLIQHKKEALWFYRFVSPLYDRWVNPLFWTPPMRARALSIAQLDQPGLDTVDVGAGTGFATEGVIERVDAARVTMLDQSPDQLRRAQAKPALAACRKLLGDAEDLPFPDDAFDRYVSCGSIEYWPDPERAIREAYRVLRPGGLAMVAGPLPPSGRAARWLADAWMLFPSRAEYVRWFEAAGFEEVRVLTMDAPWATSAGDGAYAVAVAGRATRSGAPAPCSDETVAERADEPWTVRRVLRFAAGSLAGALFIPVGIFMNLRARRAPERSR
;
A
#
# COMPACT_ATOMS: atom_id res chain seq x y z
N MET A 1 1.40 -13.27 15.90
CA MET A 1 2.82 -12.93 15.77
C MET A 1 3.11 -12.83 14.29
N ARG A 2 3.23 -11.61 13.76
CA ARG A 2 3.44 -11.36 12.32
C ARG A 2 4.78 -11.92 11.88
N LEU A 3 4.85 -12.47 10.67
CA LEU A 3 6.06 -13.09 10.14
C LEU A 3 6.95 -12.10 9.41
N ILE A 4 6.36 -11.14 8.68
CA ILE A 4 7.09 -10.01 8.11
C ILE A 4 6.96 -8.85 9.11
N GLN A 5 8.00 -8.63 9.90
CA GLN A 5 8.06 -7.56 10.90
C GLN A 5 9.19 -6.56 10.65
N HIS A 6 10.06 -6.85 9.68
CA HIS A 6 11.21 -6.01 9.37
C HIS A 6 11.29 -5.71 7.88
N LYS A 7 11.75 -4.49 7.55
CA LYS A 7 11.92 -4.00 6.18
C LYS A 7 12.77 -4.93 5.30
N LYS A 8 13.83 -5.51 5.87
CA LYS A 8 14.68 -6.48 5.16
C LYS A 8 13.93 -7.76 4.77
N GLU A 9 12.99 -8.21 5.58
CA GLU A 9 12.16 -9.39 5.28
C GLU A 9 11.22 -9.11 4.10
N ALA A 10 10.57 -7.94 4.08
CA ALA A 10 9.75 -7.50 2.97
C ALA A 10 10.58 -7.35 1.68
N LEU A 11 11.77 -6.72 1.76
CA LEU A 11 12.68 -6.55 0.62
C LEU A 11 13.09 -7.90 0.01
N TRP A 12 13.48 -8.87 0.82
CA TRP A 12 13.87 -10.20 0.35
C TRP A 12 12.68 -10.96 -0.25
N PHE A 13 11.50 -10.88 0.38
CA PHE A 13 10.28 -11.47 -0.17
C PHE A 13 9.98 -10.93 -1.57
N TYR A 14 9.98 -9.60 -1.75
CA TYR A 14 9.77 -8.98 -3.06
C TYR A 14 10.85 -9.33 -4.07
N ARG A 15 12.10 -9.44 -3.68
CA ARG A 15 13.19 -9.82 -4.58
C ARG A 15 12.97 -11.17 -5.25
N PHE A 16 12.44 -12.14 -4.52
CA PHE A 16 12.12 -13.48 -5.06
C PHE A 16 10.79 -13.53 -5.80
N VAL A 17 9.80 -12.77 -5.36
CA VAL A 17 8.42 -12.83 -5.88
C VAL A 17 8.18 -11.80 -7.00
N SER A 18 8.94 -10.69 -7.02
CA SER A 18 8.76 -9.58 -7.96
C SER A 18 8.69 -9.97 -9.45
N PRO A 19 9.45 -10.95 -10.00
CA PRO A 19 9.31 -11.35 -11.38
C PRO A 19 7.95 -11.96 -11.75
N LEU A 20 7.36 -12.66 -10.79
CA LEU A 20 6.07 -13.34 -10.95
C LEU A 20 4.91 -12.48 -10.43
N TYR A 21 5.22 -11.57 -9.46
CA TYR A 21 4.23 -10.80 -8.74
C TYR A 21 3.39 -9.91 -9.65
N ASP A 22 4.01 -9.09 -10.49
CA ASP A 22 3.29 -8.17 -11.36
C ASP A 22 2.50 -8.85 -12.46
N ARG A 23 3.01 -9.97 -12.95
CA ARG A 23 2.37 -10.68 -14.06
C ARG A 23 1.25 -11.62 -13.60
N TRP A 24 1.37 -12.23 -12.42
CA TRP A 24 0.51 -13.31 -11.99
C TRP A 24 -0.21 -13.08 -10.67
N VAL A 25 0.41 -12.34 -9.73
CA VAL A 25 -0.14 -12.15 -8.37
C VAL A 25 -0.89 -10.84 -8.27
N ASN A 26 -0.28 -9.74 -8.65
CA ASN A 26 -0.89 -8.41 -8.53
C ASN A 26 -2.26 -8.31 -9.25
N PRO A 27 -2.42 -8.79 -10.50
CA PRO A 27 -3.72 -8.78 -11.16
C PRO A 27 -4.80 -9.66 -10.52
N LEU A 28 -4.41 -10.60 -9.64
CA LEU A 28 -5.36 -11.42 -8.88
C LEU A 28 -5.96 -10.68 -7.69
N PHE A 29 -5.16 -9.83 -7.03
CA PHE A 29 -5.50 -9.19 -5.78
C PHE A 29 -5.79 -7.69 -5.93
N TRP A 30 -5.11 -7.01 -6.87
CA TRP A 30 -5.30 -5.61 -7.18
C TRP A 30 -5.63 -5.44 -8.65
N THR A 31 -6.84 -5.01 -8.95
CA THR A 31 -7.31 -4.83 -10.33
C THR A 31 -7.33 -3.35 -10.73
N PRO A 32 -7.23 -3.03 -12.04
CA PRO A 32 -7.39 -1.65 -12.50
C PRO A 32 -8.68 -0.96 -12.05
N PRO A 33 -9.86 -1.61 -11.99
CA PRO A 33 -11.05 -1.01 -11.40
C PRO A 33 -10.92 -0.70 -9.91
N MET A 34 -10.27 -1.55 -9.11
CA MET A 34 -10.01 -1.27 -7.70
C MET A 34 -9.06 -0.08 -7.54
N ARG A 35 -8.00 -0.01 -8.36
CA ARG A 35 -7.10 1.15 -8.43
C ARG A 35 -7.86 2.43 -8.72
N ALA A 36 -8.66 2.45 -9.79
CA ALA A 36 -9.45 3.62 -10.17
C ALA A 36 -10.42 4.04 -9.05
N ARG A 37 -11.05 3.07 -8.39
CA ARG A 37 -11.93 3.31 -7.26
C ARG A 37 -11.17 3.87 -6.05
N ALA A 38 -10.00 3.34 -5.70
CA ALA A 38 -9.17 3.89 -4.63
C ALA A 38 -8.73 5.33 -4.94
N LEU A 39 -8.23 5.57 -6.15
CA LEU A 39 -7.78 6.89 -6.59
C LEU A 39 -8.92 7.92 -6.71
N SER A 40 -10.18 7.50 -6.78
CA SER A 40 -11.32 8.42 -6.87
C SER A 40 -11.47 9.34 -5.65
N ILE A 41 -10.94 8.94 -4.49
CA ILE A 41 -10.95 9.78 -3.28
C ILE A 41 -9.68 10.61 -3.09
N ALA A 42 -8.68 10.47 -3.99
CA ALA A 42 -7.41 11.19 -3.91
C ALA A 42 -7.47 12.62 -4.48
N GLN A 43 -8.58 13.02 -5.10
CA GLN A 43 -8.80 14.37 -5.68
C GLN A 43 -7.68 14.79 -6.64
N LEU A 44 -7.39 13.96 -7.64
CA LEU A 44 -6.29 14.16 -8.59
C LEU A 44 -6.64 15.09 -9.77
N ASP A 45 -7.87 15.56 -9.87
CA ASP A 45 -8.37 16.31 -11.05
C ASP A 45 -8.03 17.82 -11.03
N GLN A 46 -7.16 18.26 -10.11
CA GLN A 46 -6.69 19.64 -10.03
C GLN A 46 -5.41 19.84 -10.86
N PRO A 47 -5.25 20.96 -11.57
CA PRO A 47 -4.04 21.20 -12.34
C PRO A 47 -2.81 21.44 -11.45
N GLY A 48 -1.64 21.04 -11.92
CA GLY A 48 -0.36 21.39 -11.33
C GLY A 48 -0.04 20.72 -10.00
N LEU A 49 -0.66 19.58 -9.67
CA LEU A 49 -0.40 18.84 -8.44
C LEU A 49 0.99 18.19 -8.43
N ASP A 50 1.80 18.50 -7.41
CA ASP A 50 3.00 17.72 -7.09
C ASP A 50 2.56 16.49 -6.29
N THR A 51 2.80 15.30 -6.84
CA THR A 51 2.28 14.04 -6.28
C THR A 51 3.43 13.08 -5.97
N VAL A 52 3.37 12.42 -4.80
CA VAL A 52 4.24 11.29 -4.47
C VAL A 52 3.45 10.01 -4.37
N ASP A 53 3.94 8.95 -5.02
CA ASP A 53 3.45 7.57 -4.88
C ASP A 53 4.47 6.79 -4.05
N VAL A 54 4.10 6.39 -2.83
CA VAL A 54 4.99 5.75 -1.86
C VAL A 54 4.69 4.26 -1.76
N GLY A 55 5.74 3.45 -1.88
CA GLY A 55 5.62 2.03 -2.15
C GLY A 55 5.11 1.79 -3.57
N ALA A 56 5.59 2.61 -4.51
CA ALA A 56 5.11 2.64 -5.89
C ALA A 56 5.34 1.32 -6.65
N GLY A 57 6.28 0.51 -6.20
CA GLY A 57 6.61 -0.76 -6.83
C GLY A 57 6.95 -0.59 -8.31
N THR A 58 6.28 -1.37 -9.14
CA THR A 58 6.41 -1.29 -10.59
C THR A 58 5.52 -0.23 -11.23
N GLY A 59 4.87 0.62 -10.42
CA GLY A 59 4.08 1.75 -10.86
C GLY A 59 2.60 1.47 -11.10
N PHE A 60 2.03 0.44 -10.48
CA PHE A 60 0.62 0.11 -10.66
C PHE A 60 -0.32 1.27 -10.27
N ALA A 61 -0.09 1.89 -9.10
CA ALA A 61 -0.87 3.06 -8.70
C ALA A 61 -0.49 4.29 -9.53
N THR A 62 0.81 4.49 -9.78
CA THR A 62 1.33 5.61 -10.58
C THR A 62 0.70 5.68 -11.98
N GLU A 63 0.50 4.54 -12.66
CA GLU A 63 -0.19 4.48 -13.95
C GLU A 63 -1.60 5.10 -13.89
N GLY A 64 -2.32 4.91 -12.79
CA GLY A 64 -3.62 5.54 -12.60
C GLY A 64 -3.53 7.02 -12.21
N VAL A 65 -2.46 7.42 -11.51
CA VAL A 65 -2.21 8.83 -11.14
C VAL A 65 -1.93 9.65 -12.38
N ILE A 66 -1.07 9.18 -13.30
CA ILE A 66 -0.69 9.91 -14.51
C ILE A 66 -1.80 10.00 -15.56
N GLU A 67 -2.92 9.30 -15.39
CA GLU A 67 -4.13 9.53 -16.19
C GLU A 67 -4.75 10.92 -15.92
N ARG A 68 -4.37 11.59 -14.81
CA ARG A 68 -4.96 12.85 -14.31
C ARG A 68 -3.93 13.89 -13.93
N VAL A 69 -2.72 13.48 -13.54
CA VAL A 69 -1.60 14.34 -13.12
C VAL A 69 -0.49 14.25 -14.16
N ASP A 70 0.14 15.38 -14.47
CA ASP A 70 1.32 15.39 -15.34
C ASP A 70 2.40 14.46 -14.78
N ALA A 71 2.85 13.50 -15.58
CA ALA A 71 3.85 12.51 -15.19
C ALA A 71 5.17 13.14 -14.70
N ALA A 72 5.55 14.31 -15.23
CA ALA A 72 6.73 15.05 -14.78
C ALA A 72 6.61 15.60 -13.35
N ARG A 73 5.39 15.70 -12.82
CA ARG A 73 5.09 16.14 -11.44
C ARG A 73 4.85 14.97 -10.48
N VAL A 74 5.05 13.73 -10.93
CA VAL A 74 4.88 12.55 -10.09
C VAL A 74 6.23 11.99 -9.68
N THR A 75 6.43 11.84 -8.37
CA THR A 75 7.58 11.15 -7.77
C THR A 75 7.14 9.77 -7.30
N MET A 76 7.82 8.75 -7.75
CA MET A 76 7.68 7.37 -7.33
C MET A 76 8.76 7.05 -6.29
N LEU A 77 8.37 6.60 -5.12
CA LEU A 77 9.31 6.17 -4.08
C LEU A 77 9.05 4.70 -3.74
N ASP A 78 10.11 3.91 -3.71
CA ASP A 78 10.06 2.51 -3.27
C ASP A 78 11.39 2.10 -2.65
N GLN A 79 11.36 1.15 -1.71
CA GLN A 79 12.58 0.62 -1.10
C GLN A 79 13.32 -0.40 -2.00
N SER A 80 12.66 -0.90 -3.04
CA SER A 80 13.19 -1.95 -3.93
C SER A 80 13.75 -1.36 -5.23
N PRO A 81 15.06 -1.43 -5.46
CA PRO A 81 15.65 -1.00 -6.72
C PRO A 81 15.19 -1.86 -7.90
N ASP A 82 14.83 -3.13 -7.66
CA ASP A 82 14.33 -4.03 -8.70
C ASP A 82 12.95 -3.63 -9.19
N GLN A 83 12.08 -3.18 -8.29
CA GLN A 83 10.76 -2.67 -8.62
C GLN A 83 10.86 -1.36 -9.42
N LEU A 84 11.68 -0.42 -8.96
CA LEU A 84 11.87 0.85 -9.67
C LEU A 84 12.51 0.67 -11.05
N ARG A 85 13.42 -0.30 -11.22
CA ARG A 85 13.96 -0.61 -12.57
C ARG A 85 12.87 -1.12 -13.51
N ARG A 86 11.92 -1.91 -13.03
CA ARG A 86 10.77 -2.37 -13.83
C ARG A 86 9.84 -1.20 -14.16
N ALA A 87 9.58 -0.31 -13.20
CA ALA A 87 8.82 0.91 -13.45
C ALA A 87 9.52 1.78 -14.50
N GLN A 88 10.85 1.91 -14.43
CA GLN A 88 11.64 2.67 -15.40
C GLN A 88 11.54 2.11 -16.83
N ALA A 89 11.36 0.81 -16.99
CA ALA A 89 11.20 0.16 -18.29
C ALA A 89 9.81 0.42 -18.93
N LYS A 90 8.86 1.01 -18.20
CA LYS A 90 7.53 1.34 -18.73
C LYS A 90 7.54 2.73 -19.38
N PRO A 91 7.26 2.85 -20.71
CA PRO A 91 7.28 4.14 -21.40
C PRO A 91 6.34 5.18 -20.77
N ALA A 92 5.17 4.78 -20.30
CA ALA A 92 4.21 5.68 -19.65
C ALA A 92 4.76 6.35 -18.39
N LEU A 93 5.69 5.70 -17.69
CA LEU A 93 6.29 6.20 -16.46
C LEU A 93 7.66 6.88 -16.68
N ALA A 94 8.09 7.06 -17.93
CA ALA A 94 9.42 7.59 -18.23
C ALA A 94 9.66 8.98 -17.62
N ALA A 95 8.65 9.84 -17.66
CA ALA A 95 8.74 11.21 -17.15
C ALA A 95 8.63 11.30 -15.61
N CYS A 96 8.12 10.28 -14.94
CA CYS A 96 8.02 10.27 -13.47
C CYS A 96 9.43 10.20 -12.85
N ARG A 97 9.66 10.95 -11.78
CA ARG A 97 10.88 10.82 -10.97
C ARG A 97 10.84 9.52 -10.17
N LYS A 98 11.93 8.75 -10.13
CA LYS A 98 12.05 7.52 -9.32
C LYS A 98 13.11 7.71 -8.26
N LEU A 99 12.77 7.35 -7.01
CA LEU A 99 13.64 7.53 -5.87
C LEU A 99 13.58 6.29 -4.96
N LEU A 100 14.75 5.82 -4.53
CA LEU A 100 14.85 4.83 -3.47
C LEU A 100 14.59 5.51 -2.13
N GLY A 101 13.73 4.92 -1.32
CA GLY A 101 13.43 5.47 -0.01
C GLY A 101 12.50 4.59 0.81
N ASP A 102 12.31 5.01 2.03
CA ASP A 102 11.52 4.35 3.06
C ASP A 102 10.24 5.14 3.33
N ALA A 103 9.10 4.47 3.38
CA ALA A 103 7.82 5.09 3.70
C ALA A 103 7.78 5.69 5.13
N GLU A 104 8.56 5.11 6.06
CA GLU A 104 8.62 5.53 7.46
C GLU A 104 9.69 6.60 7.73
N ASP A 105 10.47 6.99 6.69
CA ASP A 105 11.51 8.01 6.76
C ASP A 105 11.70 8.61 5.36
N LEU A 106 10.76 9.48 4.96
CA LEU A 106 10.70 10.00 3.60
C LEU A 106 11.82 11.03 3.36
N PRO A 107 12.62 10.88 2.30
CA PRO A 107 13.74 11.76 1.98
C PRO A 107 13.27 13.07 1.31
N PHE A 108 12.22 13.66 1.85
CA PHE A 108 11.63 14.90 1.36
C PHE A 108 11.52 15.92 2.51
N PRO A 109 11.62 17.22 2.21
CA PRO A 109 11.30 18.24 3.18
C PRO A 109 9.82 18.24 3.53
N ASP A 110 9.47 18.96 4.61
CA ASP A 110 8.09 19.28 4.94
C ASP A 110 7.44 20.04 3.77
N ASP A 111 6.13 19.89 3.61
CA ASP A 111 5.32 20.64 2.63
C ASP A 111 5.80 20.52 1.17
N ALA A 112 6.31 19.35 0.77
CA ALA A 112 6.85 19.12 -0.56
C ALA A 112 5.77 18.81 -1.61
N PHE A 113 4.65 18.21 -1.21
CA PHE A 113 3.65 17.65 -2.13
C PHE A 113 2.23 18.13 -1.86
N ASP A 114 1.41 18.11 -2.90
CA ASP A 114 -0.04 18.37 -2.81
C ASP A 114 -0.82 17.08 -2.60
N ARG A 115 -0.28 15.95 -3.07
CA ARG A 115 -0.89 14.62 -2.98
C ARG A 115 0.12 13.58 -2.56
N TYR A 116 -0.30 12.74 -1.64
CA TYR A 116 0.38 11.51 -1.24
C TYR A 116 -0.52 10.33 -1.60
N VAL A 117 -0.01 9.38 -2.34
CA VAL A 117 -0.73 8.17 -2.76
C VAL A 117 0.08 6.95 -2.35
N SER A 118 -0.59 5.91 -1.86
CA SER A 118 0.00 4.60 -1.64
C SER A 118 -1.05 3.52 -1.84
N CYS A 119 -0.79 2.53 -2.67
CA CYS A 119 -1.72 1.43 -2.94
C CYS A 119 -1.03 0.07 -2.85
N GLY A 120 -1.46 -0.78 -1.92
CA GLY A 120 -0.95 -2.15 -1.77
C GLY A 120 0.48 -2.20 -1.28
N SER A 121 0.88 -1.31 -0.37
CA SER A 121 2.21 -1.31 0.24
C SER A 121 2.18 -1.27 1.78
N ILE A 122 1.11 -0.73 2.39
CA ILE A 122 0.99 -0.58 3.84
C ILE A 122 1.10 -1.91 4.59
N GLU A 123 0.69 -3.00 3.98
CA GLU A 123 0.80 -4.35 4.51
C GLU A 123 2.24 -4.80 4.78
N TYR A 124 3.21 -4.09 4.22
CA TYR A 124 4.65 -4.36 4.34
C TYR A 124 5.37 -3.34 5.23
N TRP A 125 4.67 -2.36 5.78
CA TRP A 125 5.25 -1.37 6.67
C TRP A 125 5.34 -1.92 8.10
N PRO A 126 6.53 -1.98 8.71
CA PRO A 126 6.71 -2.37 10.10
C PRO A 126 6.00 -1.43 11.07
N ASP A 127 6.02 -0.12 10.79
CA ASP A 127 5.38 0.94 11.56
C ASP A 127 4.47 1.80 10.66
N PRO A 128 3.23 1.34 10.40
CA PRO A 128 2.29 2.10 9.56
C PRO A 128 1.93 3.47 10.14
N GLU A 129 1.91 3.61 11.47
CA GLU A 129 1.59 4.88 12.12
C GLU A 129 2.67 5.92 11.83
N ARG A 130 3.94 5.55 11.90
CA ARG A 130 5.05 6.40 11.51
C ARG A 130 4.99 6.78 10.03
N ALA A 131 4.70 5.84 9.14
CA ALA A 131 4.59 6.10 7.72
C ALA A 131 3.43 7.08 7.39
N ILE A 132 2.30 6.97 8.07
CA ILE A 132 1.18 7.91 7.92
C ILE A 132 1.54 9.31 8.46
N ARG A 133 2.37 9.41 9.51
CA ARG A 133 2.90 10.69 9.99
C ARG A 133 3.86 11.32 8.98
N GLU A 134 4.72 10.54 8.36
CA GLU A 134 5.57 11.01 7.26
C GLU A 134 4.74 11.50 6.06
N ALA A 135 3.64 10.79 5.74
CA ALA A 135 2.70 11.26 4.73
C ALA A 135 2.11 12.63 5.08
N TYR A 136 1.78 12.88 6.36
CA TYR A 136 1.30 14.17 6.82
C TYR A 136 2.39 15.25 6.71
N ARG A 137 3.60 14.95 7.16
CA ARG A 137 4.73 15.88 7.19
C ARG A 137 5.08 16.43 5.81
N VAL A 138 5.12 15.56 4.79
CA VAL A 138 5.53 15.95 3.44
C VAL A 138 4.43 16.64 2.65
N LEU A 139 3.19 16.67 3.16
CA LEU A 139 2.07 17.33 2.50
C LEU A 139 1.98 18.79 2.88
N ARG A 140 1.78 19.65 1.88
CA ARG A 140 1.44 21.06 2.06
C ARG A 140 0.13 21.19 2.82
N PRO A 141 -0.07 22.30 3.57
CA PRO A 141 -1.40 22.63 4.09
C PRO A 141 -2.45 22.61 2.99
N GLY A 142 -3.54 21.89 3.21
CA GLY A 142 -4.57 21.62 2.20
C GLY A 142 -4.28 20.39 1.31
N GLY A 143 -3.09 19.81 1.42
CA GLY A 143 -2.72 18.58 0.72
C GLY A 143 -3.52 17.37 1.22
N LEU A 144 -3.56 16.31 0.41
CA LEU A 144 -4.36 15.13 0.71
C LEU A 144 -3.54 13.86 0.58
N ALA A 145 -3.58 13.03 1.61
CA ALA A 145 -3.08 11.66 1.57
C ALA A 145 -4.20 10.69 1.19
N MET A 146 -3.87 9.69 0.38
CA MET A 146 -4.71 8.52 0.13
C MET A 146 -3.85 7.26 0.26
N VAL A 147 -4.26 6.35 1.15
CA VAL A 147 -3.64 5.04 1.34
C VAL A 147 -4.67 3.96 1.15
N ALA A 148 -4.36 3.00 0.28
CA ALA A 148 -5.19 1.84 0.04
C ALA A 148 -4.44 0.55 0.38
N GLY A 149 -5.11 -0.35 1.08
CA GLY A 149 -4.53 -1.63 1.48
C GLY A 149 -5.59 -2.68 1.79
N PRO A 150 -5.16 -3.92 2.10
CA PRO A 150 -6.05 -5.02 2.37
C PRO A 150 -6.73 -4.89 3.72
N LEU A 151 -7.90 -5.52 3.85
CA LEU A 151 -8.61 -5.74 5.10
C LEU A 151 -8.44 -7.20 5.57
N PRO A 152 -8.58 -7.47 6.87
CA PRO A 152 -8.50 -8.82 7.39
C PRO A 152 -9.57 -9.72 6.75
N PRO A 153 -9.23 -10.96 6.33
CA PRO A 153 -10.22 -11.91 5.84
C PRO A 153 -11.28 -12.22 6.89
N SER A 154 -12.52 -12.46 6.48
CA SER A 154 -13.63 -12.79 7.36
C SER A 154 -13.52 -14.18 7.99
N GLY A 155 -12.90 -15.15 7.30
CA GLY A 155 -12.74 -16.52 7.78
C GLY A 155 -11.64 -16.66 8.84
N ARG A 156 -11.89 -17.40 9.94
CA ARG A 156 -10.92 -17.60 11.04
C ARG A 156 -9.61 -18.22 10.58
N ALA A 157 -9.66 -19.26 9.74
CA ALA A 157 -8.47 -19.92 9.20
C ALA A 157 -7.69 -19.00 8.24
N ALA A 158 -8.41 -18.28 7.36
CA ALA A 158 -7.83 -17.31 6.45
C ALA A 158 -7.19 -16.15 7.21
N ARG A 159 -7.83 -15.67 8.29
CA ARG A 159 -7.26 -14.62 9.17
C ARG A 159 -5.98 -15.10 9.84
N TRP A 160 -5.96 -16.31 10.41
CA TRP A 160 -4.78 -16.87 11.02
C TRP A 160 -3.60 -16.96 10.02
N LEU A 161 -3.88 -17.39 8.80
CA LEU A 161 -2.89 -17.47 7.73
C LEU A 161 -2.42 -16.07 7.27
N ALA A 162 -3.34 -15.11 7.16
CA ALA A 162 -3.04 -13.72 6.83
C ALA A 162 -2.14 -13.06 7.90
N ASP A 163 -2.50 -13.20 9.18
CA ASP A 163 -1.72 -12.68 10.32
C ASP A 163 -0.34 -13.33 10.42
N ALA A 164 -0.17 -14.54 9.88
CA ALA A 164 1.11 -15.20 9.79
C ALA A 164 1.99 -14.62 8.68
N TRP A 165 1.43 -14.05 7.64
CA TRP A 165 2.15 -13.57 6.47
C TRP A 165 2.52 -12.09 6.58
N MET A 166 1.54 -11.16 6.55
CA MET A 166 1.76 -9.72 6.52
C MET A 166 0.74 -8.97 7.37
N LEU A 167 0.79 -7.64 7.34
CA LEU A 167 -0.17 -6.81 8.05
C LEU A 167 -1.49 -6.72 7.27
N PHE A 168 -2.58 -7.05 7.95
CA PHE A 168 -3.95 -6.81 7.49
C PHE A 168 -4.66 -5.92 8.52
N PRO A 169 -4.53 -4.59 8.42
CA PRO A 169 -5.15 -3.70 9.38
C PRO A 169 -6.66 -3.72 9.25
N SER A 170 -7.36 -3.59 10.36
CA SER A 170 -8.78 -3.32 10.34
C SER A 170 -9.06 -1.91 9.83
N ARG A 171 -10.27 -1.67 9.32
CA ARG A 171 -10.73 -0.33 8.93
C ARG A 171 -10.52 0.72 10.04
N ALA A 172 -10.77 0.32 11.29
CA ALA A 172 -10.61 1.21 12.45
C ALA A 172 -9.15 1.59 12.70
N GLU A 173 -8.19 0.68 12.44
CA GLU A 173 -6.77 0.99 12.56
C GLU A 173 -6.32 2.00 11.50
N TYR A 174 -6.75 1.86 10.24
CA TYR A 174 -6.47 2.87 9.20
C TYR A 174 -6.97 4.25 9.60
N VAL A 175 -8.23 4.36 10.04
CA VAL A 175 -8.81 5.64 10.47
C VAL A 175 -8.05 6.22 11.64
N ARG A 176 -7.78 5.41 12.66
CA ARG A 176 -7.03 5.84 13.85
C ARG A 176 -5.65 6.39 13.50
N TRP A 177 -4.91 5.76 12.60
CA TRP A 177 -3.58 6.24 12.19
C TRP A 177 -3.65 7.59 11.46
N PHE A 178 -4.65 7.79 10.61
CA PHE A 178 -4.88 9.08 9.96
C PHE A 178 -5.24 10.17 10.98
N GLU A 179 -6.17 9.90 11.89
CA GLU A 179 -6.57 10.84 12.94
C GLU A 179 -5.41 11.14 13.90
N ALA A 180 -4.64 10.13 14.31
CA ALA A 180 -3.47 10.30 15.19
C ALA A 180 -2.34 11.09 14.51
N ALA A 181 -2.22 11.01 13.18
CA ALA A 181 -1.29 11.85 12.41
C ALA A 181 -1.78 13.29 12.23
N GLY A 182 -3.01 13.60 12.61
CA GLY A 182 -3.57 14.95 12.50
C GLY A 182 -4.33 15.24 11.20
N PHE A 183 -4.60 14.22 10.38
CA PHE A 183 -5.44 14.38 9.20
C PHE A 183 -6.88 14.71 9.59
N GLU A 184 -7.47 15.65 8.88
CA GLU A 184 -8.88 16.02 8.99
C GLU A 184 -9.66 15.51 7.77
N GLU A 185 -10.99 15.60 7.79
CA GLU A 185 -11.89 15.12 6.72
C GLU A 185 -11.62 13.67 6.31
N VAL A 186 -11.34 12.78 7.27
CA VAL A 186 -10.98 11.40 6.98
C VAL A 186 -12.14 10.69 6.29
N ARG A 187 -11.90 10.22 5.07
CA ARG A 187 -12.87 9.52 4.22
C ARG A 187 -12.43 8.08 4.04
N VAL A 188 -13.39 7.17 4.05
CA VAL A 188 -13.15 5.74 3.93
C VAL A 188 -13.99 5.17 2.80
N LEU A 189 -13.34 4.49 1.87
CA LEU A 189 -13.96 3.79 0.77
C LEU A 189 -13.60 2.31 0.84
N THR A 190 -14.59 1.45 0.96
CA THR A 190 -14.38 -0.01 0.93
C THR A 190 -14.49 -0.54 -0.50
N MET A 191 -13.72 -1.59 -0.78
CA MET A 191 -13.68 -2.26 -2.07
C MET A 191 -13.89 -3.76 -1.87
N ASP A 192 -14.77 -4.31 -2.69
CA ASP A 192 -15.03 -5.74 -2.70
C ASP A 192 -13.89 -6.51 -3.39
N ALA A 193 -13.75 -7.78 -3.06
CA ALA A 193 -12.78 -8.64 -3.71
C ALA A 193 -13.05 -8.76 -5.22
N PRO A 194 -12.01 -8.91 -6.06
CA PRO A 194 -12.20 -9.14 -7.49
C PRO A 194 -13.05 -10.37 -7.84
N TRP A 195 -13.17 -11.29 -6.90
CA TRP A 195 -13.96 -12.53 -6.99
C TRP A 195 -15.29 -12.47 -6.25
N ALA A 196 -15.69 -11.31 -5.72
CA ALA A 196 -17.00 -11.16 -5.09
C ALA A 196 -18.12 -11.35 -6.11
N THR A 197 -19.13 -12.14 -5.75
CA THR A 197 -20.27 -12.45 -6.60
C THR A 197 -21.46 -11.54 -6.38
N SER A 198 -21.43 -10.77 -5.29
CA SER A 198 -22.44 -9.75 -4.96
C SER A 198 -21.79 -8.56 -4.27
N ALA A 199 -22.33 -7.37 -4.50
CA ALA A 199 -21.91 -6.18 -3.77
C ALA A 199 -22.19 -6.35 -2.28
N GLY A 200 -21.14 -6.19 -1.45
CA GLY A 200 -21.25 -6.33 0.00
C GLY A 200 -20.89 -7.70 0.57
N ASP A 201 -20.39 -8.63 -0.23
CA ASP A 201 -19.93 -9.97 0.22
C ASP A 201 -18.61 -9.93 1.06
N GLY A 202 -18.44 -8.85 1.78
CA GLY A 202 -17.30 -8.58 2.63
C GLY A 202 -16.27 -7.68 1.96
N ALA A 203 -15.98 -6.55 2.58
CA ALA A 203 -14.96 -5.64 2.12
C ALA A 203 -13.60 -6.36 2.13
N TYR A 204 -12.94 -6.39 0.98
CA TYR A 204 -11.63 -7.01 0.77
C TYR A 204 -10.49 -6.02 1.02
N ALA A 205 -10.67 -4.78 0.62
CA ALA A 205 -9.70 -3.73 0.75
C ALA A 205 -10.38 -2.40 1.12
N VAL A 206 -9.57 -1.47 1.59
CA VAL A 206 -10.01 -0.11 1.95
C VAL A 206 -9.08 0.91 1.32
N ALA A 207 -9.62 2.03 0.91
CA ALA A 207 -8.89 3.27 0.67
C ALA A 207 -9.31 4.29 1.73
N VAL A 208 -8.34 4.92 2.36
CA VAL A 208 -8.54 5.99 3.33
C VAL A 208 -7.85 7.24 2.83
N ALA A 209 -8.54 8.36 2.83
CA ALA A 209 -7.98 9.66 2.48
C ALA A 209 -8.23 10.64 3.60
N GLY A 210 -7.28 11.55 3.82
CA GLY A 210 -7.35 12.61 4.81
C GLY A 210 -6.61 13.85 4.34
N ARG A 211 -7.02 15.02 4.85
CA ARG A 211 -6.45 16.33 4.49
C ARG A 211 -5.46 16.78 5.55
N ALA A 212 -4.26 17.16 5.16
CA ALA A 212 -3.32 17.87 6.00
C ALA A 212 -3.72 19.34 6.11
N THR A 213 -3.93 19.84 7.32
CA THR A 213 -4.43 21.22 7.55
C THR A 213 -3.35 22.18 8.04
N ARG A 214 -2.22 21.64 8.51
CA ARG A 214 -1.10 22.41 9.06
C ARG A 214 0.21 22.01 8.42
N SER A 215 1.17 22.93 8.41
CA SER A 215 2.55 22.68 8.01
C SER A 215 3.31 21.89 9.06
N GLY A 216 4.21 21.01 8.60
CA GLY A 216 5.18 20.31 9.43
C GLY A 216 4.69 19.02 10.09
N ALA A 217 5.59 18.43 10.89
CA ALA A 217 5.33 17.15 11.53
C ALA A 217 4.16 17.23 12.53
N PRO A 218 3.28 16.21 12.55
CA PRO A 218 2.28 16.05 13.59
C PRO A 218 2.96 15.93 14.96
N ALA A 219 2.18 16.15 16.03
CA ALA A 219 2.68 15.99 17.40
C ALA A 219 3.37 14.64 17.59
N PRO A 220 4.52 14.59 18.30
CA PRO A 220 5.22 13.34 18.52
C PRO A 220 4.31 12.30 19.19
N CYS A 221 4.46 11.03 18.77
CA CYS A 221 3.78 9.93 19.43
C CYS A 221 4.30 9.78 20.85
N SER A 222 3.42 9.50 21.80
CA SER A 222 3.78 9.28 23.20
C SER A 222 4.53 7.97 23.47
N ASP A 223 4.69 7.12 22.45
CA ASP A 223 5.38 5.84 22.58
C ASP A 223 6.76 5.86 21.90
N GLU A 224 7.78 6.16 22.69
CA GLU A 224 9.20 6.08 22.32
C GLU A 224 9.71 4.66 21.99
N THR A 225 8.85 3.65 21.98
CA THR A 225 9.26 2.24 22.00
C THR A 225 9.49 1.58 20.64
N VAL A 226 9.33 2.28 19.51
CA VAL A 226 9.42 1.67 18.16
C VAL A 226 10.73 2.00 17.43
N ALA A 227 11.52 2.95 17.90
CA ALA A 227 12.70 3.47 17.20
C ALA A 227 13.90 2.52 17.09
N GLU A 228 13.94 1.40 17.83
CA GLU A 228 15.13 0.53 17.93
C GLU A 228 15.06 -0.82 17.17
N ARG A 229 14.08 -1.06 16.31
CA ARG A 229 14.00 -2.34 15.56
C ARG A 229 14.79 -2.38 14.24
N ALA A 230 15.57 -1.36 13.95
CA ALA A 230 16.50 -1.37 12.82
C ALA A 230 17.72 -2.24 13.18
N ASP A 231 17.99 -3.29 12.43
CA ASP A 231 19.22 -4.07 12.41
C ASP A 231 19.45 -5.20 13.44
N GLU A 232 18.43 -5.90 13.87
CA GLU A 232 18.70 -7.18 14.53
C GLU A 232 19.32 -8.19 13.55
N PRO A 233 20.37 -8.93 13.98
CA PRO A 233 21.02 -9.96 13.15
C PRO A 233 20.04 -11.10 12.82
N TRP A 234 20.30 -11.79 11.70
CA TRP A 234 19.53 -12.96 11.30
C TRP A 234 19.71 -14.09 12.33
N THR A 235 18.71 -14.30 13.18
CA THR A 235 18.66 -15.43 14.11
C THR A 235 17.95 -16.61 13.46
N VAL A 236 18.20 -17.84 13.93
CA VAL A 236 17.50 -19.06 13.45
C VAL A 236 15.98 -18.89 13.56
N ARG A 237 15.50 -18.29 14.65
CA ARG A 237 14.09 -17.98 14.86
C ARG A 237 13.53 -17.03 13.77
N ARG A 238 14.32 -16.03 13.37
CA ARG A 238 13.95 -15.08 12.30
C ARG A 238 13.89 -15.77 10.94
N VAL A 239 14.88 -16.63 10.62
CA VAL A 239 14.89 -17.42 9.38
C VAL A 239 13.67 -18.35 9.29
N LEU A 240 13.37 -19.08 10.37
CA LEU A 240 12.20 -19.96 10.43
C LEU A 240 10.89 -19.20 10.29
N ARG A 241 10.79 -18.03 10.93
CA ARG A 241 9.63 -17.14 10.80
C ARG A 241 9.46 -16.65 9.36
N PHE A 242 10.55 -16.20 8.72
CA PHE A 242 10.54 -15.74 7.33
C PHE A 242 10.15 -16.87 6.37
N ALA A 243 10.69 -18.07 6.53
CA ALA A 243 10.37 -19.23 5.71
C ALA A 243 8.88 -19.62 5.86
N ALA A 244 8.35 -19.65 7.08
CA ALA A 244 6.95 -19.95 7.33
C ALA A 244 6.01 -18.89 6.75
N GLY A 245 6.37 -17.59 6.79
CA GLY A 245 5.61 -16.51 6.17
C GLY A 245 5.62 -16.55 4.67
N SER A 246 6.77 -16.84 4.09
CA SER A 246 6.88 -17.02 2.65
C SER A 246 6.03 -18.21 2.15
N LEU A 247 6.00 -19.31 2.92
CA LEU A 247 5.13 -20.45 2.64
C LEU A 247 3.65 -20.07 2.78
N ALA A 248 3.28 -19.36 3.84
CA ALA A 248 1.91 -18.87 4.01
C ALA A 248 1.47 -17.97 2.84
N GLY A 249 2.32 -17.03 2.42
CA GLY A 249 2.08 -16.20 1.24
C GLY A 249 1.92 -17.01 -0.05
N ALA A 250 2.77 -18.02 -0.25
CA ALA A 250 2.67 -18.92 -1.41
C ALA A 250 1.36 -19.72 -1.44
N LEU A 251 0.79 -20.06 -0.28
CA LEU A 251 -0.50 -20.77 -0.19
C LEU A 251 -1.70 -19.86 -0.55
N PHE A 252 -1.57 -18.54 -0.45
CA PHE A 252 -2.62 -17.62 -0.91
C PHE A 252 -2.73 -17.55 -2.45
N ILE A 253 -1.66 -17.80 -3.19
CA ILE A 253 -1.65 -17.73 -4.66
C ILE A 253 -2.65 -18.72 -5.29
N PRO A 254 -2.61 -20.03 -4.99
CA PRO A 254 -3.59 -20.98 -5.52
C PRO A 254 -5.03 -20.63 -5.14
N VAL A 255 -5.24 -20.14 -3.92
CA VAL A 255 -6.58 -19.73 -3.46
C VAL A 255 -7.06 -18.53 -4.28
N GLY A 256 -6.24 -17.51 -4.48
CA GLY A 256 -6.56 -16.36 -5.33
C GLY A 256 -6.87 -16.75 -6.76
N ILE A 257 -6.07 -17.65 -7.37
CA ILE A 257 -6.29 -18.18 -8.72
C ILE A 257 -7.64 -18.92 -8.78
N PHE A 258 -7.90 -19.81 -7.84
CA PHE A 258 -9.15 -20.58 -7.79
C PHE A 258 -10.38 -19.65 -7.67
N MET A 259 -10.33 -18.66 -6.77
CA MET A 259 -11.41 -17.71 -6.56
C MET A 259 -11.66 -16.83 -7.81
N ASN A 260 -10.60 -16.34 -8.46
CA ASN A 260 -10.72 -15.62 -9.71
C ASN A 260 -11.30 -16.45 -10.85
N LEU A 261 -10.87 -17.72 -11.00
CA LEU A 261 -11.43 -18.63 -11.99
C LEU A 261 -12.92 -18.91 -11.74
N ARG A 262 -13.30 -19.06 -10.47
CA ARG A 262 -14.70 -19.23 -10.07
C ARG A 262 -15.53 -18.00 -10.41
N ALA A 263 -15.04 -16.80 -10.11
CA ALA A 263 -15.73 -15.54 -10.41
C ALA A 263 -15.94 -15.36 -11.93
N ARG A 264 -14.95 -15.68 -12.75
CA ARG A 264 -15.06 -15.62 -14.22
C ARG A 264 -16.06 -16.62 -14.82
N ARG A 265 -16.37 -17.71 -14.12
CA ARG A 265 -17.33 -18.73 -14.53
C ARG A 265 -18.75 -18.47 -14.03
N ALA A 266 -18.92 -17.52 -13.09
CA ALA A 266 -20.24 -17.11 -12.65
C ALA A 266 -20.93 -16.37 -13.82
N PRO A 267 -22.19 -16.73 -14.20
CA PRO A 267 -22.90 -16.04 -15.26
C PRO A 267 -23.04 -14.55 -14.90
N GLU A 268 -22.82 -13.68 -15.87
CA GLU A 268 -23.09 -12.24 -15.75
C GLU A 268 -24.56 -12.05 -15.35
N ARG A 269 -24.80 -11.90 -14.07
CA ARG A 269 -26.10 -11.41 -13.61
C ARG A 269 -26.10 -9.91 -13.90
N SER A 270 -27.02 -9.52 -14.78
CA SER A 270 -27.30 -8.16 -15.25
C SER A 270 -26.97 -7.11 -14.18
N ARG A 271 -26.02 -6.25 -14.53
CA ARG A 271 -25.71 -5.01 -13.79
C ARG A 271 -26.82 -3.98 -13.98
#